data_6a84a6681ce32337094858ed409bb645
#
_entry.id   6a84a6681ce32337094858ed409bb645
#
_cell.length_a   1.000
_cell.length_b   1.000
_cell.length_c   1.000
_cell.angle_alpha   90.00
_cell.angle_beta   90.00
_cell.angle_gamma   90.00
#
_symmetry.space_group_name_H-M   'P 1'
#
loop_
_entity.id
_entity.type
_entity.pdbx_description
1 polymer ?
#
loop_
_entity_poly.entity_id
_entity_poly.type
_entity_poly.pdbx_seq_one_letter_code
_entity_poly.pdbx_strand_id
1 'polypeptide(L)'
;MADGFGIESGFAPVEGGRLYYEVTGQGHPLVLVHAGVADHRMWDEQVVAFAPHYRVIRFDTRGYGRSETAAGTFSDRADLAAVLDWLGV
;
A
#
# COMPACT_ATOMS: atom_id res chain seq x y z
N MET A 1 12.79 8.00 12.94
CA MET A 1 11.56 8.50 12.34
C MET A 1 11.45 9.98 12.52
N ALA A 2 11.60 10.67 11.47
CA ALA A 2 11.78 12.10 11.53
C ALA A 2 10.53 12.84 12.00
N ASP A 3 9.36 12.33 11.78
CA ASP A 3 8.12 13.04 12.00
C ASP A 3 7.30 12.50 13.18
N GLY A 4 7.79 11.47 13.83
CA GLY A 4 7.08 10.87 14.95
C GLY A 4 5.93 9.96 14.58
N PHE A 5 5.69 9.72 13.30
CA PHE A 5 4.65 8.78 12.85
C PHE A 5 5.24 7.40 12.67
N GLY A 6 4.60 6.41 13.29
CA GLY A 6 4.98 5.03 13.08
C GLY A 6 4.53 4.53 11.72
N ILE A 7 5.20 3.49 11.24
CA ILE A 7 4.80 2.81 10.01
C ILE A 7 4.30 1.42 10.40
N GLU A 8 3.05 1.15 10.07
CA GLU A 8 2.50 -0.20 10.16
C GLU A 8 2.69 -0.86 8.80
N SER A 9 3.24 -2.06 8.78
CA SER A 9 3.46 -2.76 7.52
C SER A 9 3.08 -4.22 7.66
N GLY A 10 2.84 -4.85 6.52
CA GLY A 10 2.48 -6.24 6.49
C GLY A 10 2.16 -6.69 5.07
N PHE A 11 1.51 -7.82 4.97
CA PHE A 11 1.08 -8.39 3.70
C PHE A 11 -0.41 -8.61 3.73
N ALA A 12 -1.13 -8.00 2.80
CA ALA A 12 -2.56 -8.21 2.63
C ALA A 12 -2.80 -9.40 1.72
N PRO A 13 -3.63 -10.37 2.12
CA PRO A 13 -3.95 -11.50 1.25
C PRO A 13 -4.81 -11.02 0.08
N VAL A 14 -4.44 -11.49 -1.10
CA VAL A 14 -5.22 -11.29 -2.32
C VAL A 14 -5.41 -12.64 -2.98
N GLU A 15 -6.24 -12.70 -3.98
CA GLU A 15 -6.40 -13.96 -4.70
C GLU A 15 -5.08 -14.35 -5.37
N GLY A 16 -4.56 -15.50 -5.01
CA GLY A 16 -3.33 -16.03 -5.57
C GLY A 16 -2.03 -15.48 -4.99
N GLY A 17 -2.08 -14.69 -3.91
CA GLY A 17 -0.84 -14.16 -3.33
C GLY A 17 -1.05 -13.20 -2.19
N ARG A 18 -0.04 -12.35 -1.97
CA ARG A 18 -0.03 -11.32 -0.93
C ARG A 18 0.61 -10.07 -1.46
N LEU A 19 0.12 -8.92 -1.02
CA LEU A 19 0.69 -7.64 -1.39
C LEU A 19 1.24 -6.93 -0.16
N TYR A 20 2.46 -6.43 -0.28
CA TYR A 20 3.09 -5.66 0.78
C TYR A 20 2.45 -4.27 0.87
N TYR A 21 2.16 -3.83 2.09
CA TYR A 21 1.60 -2.50 2.33
C TYR A 21 2.30 -1.80 3.48
N GLU A 22 2.15 -0.48 3.51
CA GLU A 22 2.53 0.37 4.64
C GLU A 22 1.43 1.36 4.91
N VAL A 23 1.16 1.58 6.20
CA VAL A 23 0.18 2.57 6.66
C VAL A 23 0.88 3.54 7.60
N THR A 24 0.71 4.83 7.36
CA THR A 24 1.33 5.88 8.17
C THR A 24 0.31 6.98 8.43
N GLY A 25 0.27 7.47 9.67
CA GLY A 25 -0.63 8.54 10.05
C GLY A 25 -2.01 8.05 10.48
N GLN A 26 -2.89 8.99 10.73
CA GLN A 26 -4.24 8.74 11.19
C GLN A 26 -5.19 9.72 10.52
N GLY A 27 -6.47 9.37 10.49
CA GLY A 27 -7.51 10.21 9.95
C GLY A 27 -8.18 9.58 8.76
N HIS A 28 -8.61 10.42 7.83
CA HIS A 28 -9.28 9.95 6.64
C HIS A 28 -8.33 9.14 5.77
N PRO A 29 -8.74 7.98 5.27
CA PRO A 29 -7.87 7.14 4.44
C PRO A 29 -7.49 7.82 3.14
N LEU A 30 -6.21 7.74 2.80
CA LEU A 30 -5.67 8.21 1.53
C LEU A 30 -4.81 7.11 0.94
N VAL A 31 -5.19 6.58 -0.21
CA VAL A 31 -4.48 5.48 -0.85
C VAL A 31 -3.63 5.99 -1.99
N LEU A 32 -2.36 5.61 -1.99
CA LEU A 32 -1.41 6.00 -3.03
C LEU A 32 -0.98 4.74 -3.80
N VAL A 33 -1.28 4.72 -5.09
CA VAL A 33 -0.97 3.59 -5.96
C VAL A 33 0.17 3.99 -6.90
N HIS A 34 1.25 3.21 -6.89
CA HIS A 34 2.44 3.55 -7.67
C HIS A 34 2.27 3.25 -9.17
N ALA A 35 3.11 3.90 -9.98
CA ALA A 35 3.17 3.64 -11.42
C ALA A 35 3.76 2.25 -11.69
N GLY A 36 3.47 1.71 -12.87
CA GLY A 36 3.72 0.32 -13.22
C GLY A 36 5.16 -0.17 -13.21
N VAL A 37 6.15 0.73 -13.16
CA VAL A 37 7.58 0.33 -13.11
C VAL A 37 8.23 0.77 -11.81
N ALA A 38 7.44 1.15 -10.83
CA ALA A 38 7.92 1.63 -9.54
C ALA A 38 7.48 0.68 -8.42
N ASP A 39 7.50 1.15 -7.20
CA ASP A 39 6.93 0.47 -6.05
C ASP A 39 6.50 1.54 -5.02
N HIS A 40 6.09 1.09 -3.81
CA HIS A 40 5.57 2.03 -2.81
C HIS A 40 6.53 3.18 -2.48
N ARG A 41 7.83 3.01 -2.69
CA ARG A 41 8.84 4.01 -2.34
C ARG A 41 8.73 5.28 -3.17
N MET A 42 8.06 5.24 -4.33
CA MET A 42 7.86 6.47 -5.10
C MET A 42 7.08 7.52 -4.33
N TRP A 43 6.37 7.13 -3.27
CA TRP A 43 5.54 8.00 -2.45
C TRP A 43 6.19 8.44 -1.15
N ASP A 44 7.49 8.17 -0.94
CA ASP A 44 8.14 8.46 0.36
C ASP A 44 7.95 9.91 0.80
N GLU A 45 8.13 10.86 -0.10
CA GLU A 45 7.97 12.28 0.23
C GLU A 45 6.52 12.66 0.49
N GLN A 46 5.61 12.11 -0.30
CA GLN A 46 4.19 12.39 -0.14
C GLN A 46 3.65 11.85 1.18
N VAL A 47 4.14 10.69 1.61
CA VAL A 47 3.74 10.12 2.90
C VAL A 47 4.09 11.09 4.03
N VAL A 48 5.29 11.65 4.03
CA VAL A 48 5.69 12.61 5.05
C VAL A 48 4.76 13.84 5.04
N ALA A 49 4.41 14.32 3.84
CA ALA A 49 3.54 15.49 3.71
C ALA A 49 2.11 15.22 4.16
N PHE A 50 1.58 14.02 3.91
CA PHE A 50 0.17 13.72 4.16
C PHE A 50 -0.12 13.05 5.50
N ALA A 51 0.84 12.35 6.08
CA ALA A 51 0.63 11.59 7.32
C ALA A 51 0.10 12.44 8.49
N PRO A 52 0.44 13.74 8.64
CA PRO A 52 -0.15 14.56 9.70
C PRO A 52 -1.67 14.72 9.59
N HIS A 53 -2.25 14.52 8.41
CA HIS A 53 -3.66 14.81 8.16
C HIS A 53 -4.47 13.61 7.71
N TYR A 54 -3.81 12.54 7.27
CA TYR A 54 -4.46 11.38 6.67
C TYR A 54 -3.86 10.08 7.19
N ARG A 55 -4.67 9.02 7.12
CA ARG A 55 -4.17 7.65 7.23
C ARG A 55 -3.68 7.26 5.84
N VAL A 56 -2.38 7.39 5.61
CA VAL A 56 -1.79 7.17 4.28
C VAL A 56 -1.49 5.69 4.09
N ILE A 57 -2.11 5.11 3.08
CA ILE A 57 -1.99 3.70 2.73
C ILE A 57 -1.28 3.62 1.39
N ARG A 58 -0.21 2.85 1.33
CA ARG A 58 0.47 2.55 0.07
C ARG A 58 0.82 1.07 0.03
N PHE A 59 0.86 0.51 -1.16
CA PHE A 59 1.19 -0.90 -1.30
C PHE A 59 1.93 -1.13 -2.62
N ASP A 60 2.67 -2.23 -2.68
CA ASP A 60 3.32 -2.66 -3.90
C ASP A 60 2.35 -3.51 -4.70
N THR A 61 2.15 -3.14 -5.98
CA THR A 61 1.29 -3.92 -6.84
C THR A 61 1.95 -5.27 -7.15
N ARG A 62 1.14 -6.19 -7.63
CA ARG A 62 1.56 -7.57 -7.85
C ARG A 62 2.77 -7.62 -8.79
N GLY A 63 3.82 -8.31 -8.35
CA GLY A 63 5.06 -8.43 -9.10
C GLY A 63 6.06 -7.30 -8.91
N TYR A 64 5.75 -6.31 -8.06
CA TYR A 64 6.63 -5.17 -7.81
C TYR A 64 7.00 -5.08 -6.34
N GLY A 65 8.11 -4.42 -6.06
CA GLY A 65 8.59 -4.20 -4.72
C GLY A 65 8.68 -5.49 -3.92
N ARG A 66 8.01 -5.51 -2.78
CA ARG A 66 7.97 -6.67 -1.88
C ARG A 66 6.78 -7.58 -2.10
N SER A 67 5.88 -7.22 -3.00
CA SER A 67 4.72 -8.05 -3.28
C SER A 67 5.09 -9.26 -4.12
N GLU A 68 4.35 -10.35 -3.92
CA GLU A 68 4.60 -11.59 -4.63
C GLU A 68 4.13 -11.48 -6.07
N THR A 69 4.84 -12.15 -6.97
CA THR A 69 4.40 -12.33 -8.34
C THR A 69 3.44 -13.50 -8.38
N ALA A 70 2.24 -13.27 -8.89
CA ALA A 70 1.26 -14.32 -9.03
C ALA A 70 1.40 -15.01 -10.38
N ALA A 71 1.09 -16.31 -10.40
CA ALA A 71 0.88 -17.03 -11.65
C ALA A 71 -0.54 -16.79 -12.12
N GLY A 72 -0.73 -16.67 -13.44
CA GLY A 72 -2.04 -16.52 -14.02
C GLY A 72 -2.51 -15.08 -14.13
N THR A 73 -3.80 -14.91 -14.38
CA THR A 73 -4.40 -13.58 -14.53
C THR A 73 -4.81 -13.01 -13.18
N PHE A 74 -4.73 -11.69 -13.08
CA PHE A 74 -5.17 -10.97 -11.90
C PHE A 74 -5.75 -9.61 -12.33
N SER A 75 -6.43 -8.96 -11.38
CA SER A 75 -7.01 -7.65 -11.60
C SER A 75 -6.44 -6.69 -10.58
N ASP A 76 -5.82 -5.59 -11.04
CA ASP A 76 -5.32 -4.54 -10.14
C ASP A 76 -6.44 -3.95 -9.30
N ARG A 77 -7.62 -3.84 -9.86
CA ARG A 77 -8.80 -3.33 -9.16
C ARG A 77 -9.24 -4.27 -8.04
N ALA A 78 -9.26 -5.57 -8.30
CA ALA A 78 -9.59 -6.54 -7.27
C ALA A 78 -8.52 -6.58 -6.18
N ASP A 79 -7.26 -6.46 -6.55
CA ASP A 79 -6.15 -6.39 -5.59
C ASP A 79 -6.27 -5.17 -4.69
N LEU A 80 -6.56 -4.00 -5.27
CA LEU A 80 -6.80 -2.79 -4.49
C LEU A 80 -7.94 -2.97 -3.50
N ALA A 81 -9.07 -3.51 -3.96
CA ALA A 81 -10.21 -3.77 -3.09
C ALA A 81 -9.84 -4.70 -1.94
N ALA A 82 -9.06 -5.75 -2.22
CA ALA A 82 -8.65 -6.71 -1.20
C ALA A 82 -7.74 -6.05 -0.14
N VAL A 83 -6.81 -5.19 -0.56
CA VAL A 83 -5.96 -4.45 0.38
C VAL A 83 -6.81 -3.54 1.28
N LEU A 84 -7.76 -2.82 0.71
CA LEU A 84 -8.63 -1.94 1.48
C LEU A 84 -9.50 -2.73 2.45
N ASP A 85 -10.06 -3.86 2.03
CA ASP A 85 -10.85 -4.73 2.89
C ASP A 85 -10.01 -5.25 4.06
N TRP A 86 -8.77 -5.68 3.78
CA TRP A 86 -7.85 -6.15 4.81
C TRP A 86 -7.58 -5.08 5.86
N LEU A 87 -7.49 -3.83 5.44
CA LEU A 87 -7.19 -2.70 6.32
C LEU A 87 -8.44 -2.07 6.94
N GLY A 88 -9.62 -2.57 6.64
CA GLY A 88 -10.86 -2.07 7.22
C GLY A 88 -11.34 -0.74 6.64
N VAL A 89 -11.01 -0.50 5.39
CA VAL A 89 -11.38 0.75 4.71
C VAL A 89 -12.59 0.57 3.81
#